data_1559a6159d789bf3c8766e4dfeda89d5
#
_entry.id   1559a6159d789bf3c8766e4dfeda89d5
#
_cell.length_a   1.000
_cell.length_b   1.000
_cell.length_c   1.000
_cell.angle_alpha   90.00
_cell.angle_beta   90.00
_cell.angle_gamma   90.00
#
_symmetry.space_group_name_H-M   'P 1'
#
loop_
_entity.id
_entity.type
_entity.pdbx_description
1 polymer ?
#
loop_
_entity_poly.entity_id
_entity_poly.type
_entity_poly.pdbx_seq_one_letter_code
_entity_poly.pdbx_strand_id
1 'polypeptide(L)'
;MVISTEQKSVNASKKDLFIFLSEVSNFEHIMPENISVFSVIDENAFKFALKGMPEIVLKFEERTPNERIILGSTNEQFPFQLKVIIGGTDAQSALSLNFNGSFNPMISMMIKSPLTSFMETLSSKTIQHFAA
;
A
#
# COMPACT_ATOMS: atom_id res chain seq x y z
N MET A 1 7.57 3.46 -14.27
CA MET A 1 7.49 4.51 -13.24
C MET A 1 7.72 3.88 -11.87
N VAL A 2 8.57 4.48 -11.07
CA VAL A 2 8.85 4.02 -9.71
C VAL A 2 8.60 5.16 -8.74
N ILE A 3 7.84 4.89 -7.68
CA ILE A 3 7.58 5.84 -6.60
C ILE A 3 7.92 5.12 -5.29
N SER A 4 8.72 5.76 -4.44
CA SER A 4 9.09 5.18 -3.14
C SER A 4 8.85 6.18 -2.04
N THR A 5 8.39 5.67 -0.88
CA THR A 5 8.33 6.50 0.33
C THR A 5 9.63 6.32 1.11
N GLU A 6 9.93 7.30 1.96
CA GLU A 6 11.04 7.16 2.88
C GLU A 6 10.73 6.09 3.92
N GLN A 7 11.76 5.39 4.39
CA GLN A 7 11.61 4.46 5.50
C GLN A 7 11.34 5.25 6.79
N LYS A 8 10.26 4.88 7.47
CA LYS A 8 9.84 5.55 8.71
C LYS A 8 9.66 4.54 9.82
N SER A 9 10.07 4.93 11.02
CA SER A 9 9.95 4.08 12.20
C SER A 9 8.47 3.88 12.58
N VAL A 10 8.13 2.65 12.98
CA VAL A 10 6.79 2.27 13.42
C VAL A 10 6.89 1.72 14.83
N ASN A 11 6.00 2.17 15.73
CA ASN A 11 5.98 1.72 17.12
C ASN A 11 5.32 0.35 17.24
N ALA A 12 5.92 -0.64 16.59
CA ALA A 12 5.44 -2.02 16.59
C ALA A 12 6.58 -2.96 16.22
N SER A 13 6.48 -4.21 16.65
CA SER A 13 7.40 -5.25 16.19
C SER A 13 7.21 -5.51 14.70
N LYS A 14 8.22 -6.08 14.05
CA LYS A 14 8.08 -6.51 12.66
C LYS A 14 6.92 -7.47 12.49
N LYS A 15 6.75 -8.37 13.44
CA LYS A 15 5.67 -9.36 13.41
C LYS A 15 4.30 -8.69 13.45
N ASP A 16 4.09 -7.76 14.37
CA ASP A 16 2.81 -7.08 14.51
C ASP A 16 2.49 -6.22 13.28
N LEU A 17 3.49 -5.54 12.75
CA LEU A 17 3.33 -4.75 11.53
C LEU A 17 2.95 -5.65 10.35
N PHE A 18 3.63 -6.78 10.22
CA PHE A 18 3.36 -7.75 9.16
C PHE A 18 1.92 -8.30 9.27
N ILE A 19 1.51 -8.70 10.46
CA ILE A 19 0.16 -9.23 10.69
C ILE A 19 -0.91 -8.20 10.32
N PHE A 20 -0.72 -6.95 10.75
CA PHE A 20 -1.66 -5.87 10.44
C PHE A 20 -1.81 -5.67 8.93
N LEU A 21 -0.69 -5.57 8.21
CA LEU A 21 -0.70 -5.29 6.77
C LEU A 21 -1.00 -6.53 5.91
N SER A 22 -1.05 -7.70 6.51
CA SER A 22 -1.43 -8.93 5.80
C SER A 22 -2.95 -9.15 5.77
N GLU A 23 -3.69 -8.40 6.56
CA GLU A 23 -5.14 -8.51 6.65
C GLU A 23 -5.81 -7.51 5.71
N VAL A 24 -6.56 -8.01 4.73
CA VAL A 24 -7.22 -7.19 3.71
C VAL A 24 -8.10 -6.09 4.33
N SER A 25 -8.89 -6.45 5.35
CA SER A 25 -9.83 -5.51 5.96
C SER A 25 -9.15 -4.32 6.65
N ASN A 26 -7.90 -4.47 7.06
CA ASN A 26 -7.16 -3.38 7.70
C ASN A 26 -6.83 -2.25 6.74
N PHE A 27 -6.80 -2.53 5.43
CA PHE A 27 -6.52 -1.50 4.45
C PHE A 27 -7.60 -0.42 4.41
N GLU A 28 -8.83 -0.75 4.79
CA GLU A 28 -9.89 0.25 4.89
C GLU A 28 -9.52 1.36 5.87
N HIS A 29 -8.86 1.01 6.97
CA HIS A 29 -8.50 1.94 8.04
C HIS A 29 -7.32 2.84 7.70
N ILE A 30 -6.56 2.49 6.68
CA ILE A 30 -5.38 3.28 6.27
C ILE A 30 -5.55 3.96 4.92
N MET A 31 -6.75 3.90 4.34
CA MET A 31 -7.06 4.57 3.09
C MET A 31 -7.17 6.08 3.27
N PRO A 32 -6.85 6.88 2.21
CA PRO A 32 -7.04 8.33 2.26
C PRO A 32 -8.52 8.71 2.37
N GLU A 33 -8.78 9.90 2.85
CA GLU A 33 -10.16 10.41 2.99
C GLU A 33 -10.84 10.65 1.64
N ASN A 34 -10.06 10.89 0.58
CA ASN A 34 -10.60 11.10 -0.76
C ASN A 34 -10.93 9.81 -1.50
N ILE A 35 -11.03 8.70 -0.78
CA ILE A 35 -11.46 7.45 -1.36
C ILE A 35 -12.97 7.50 -1.64
N SER A 36 -13.38 7.08 -2.84
CA SER A 36 -14.79 7.02 -3.22
C SER A 36 -15.39 5.63 -3.11
N VAL A 37 -14.53 4.60 -3.16
CA VAL A 37 -14.95 3.20 -3.09
C VAL A 37 -13.93 2.41 -2.29
N PHE A 38 -14.40 1.53 -1.41
CA PHE A 38 -13.57 0.50 -0.81
C PHE A 38 -14.44 -0.75 -0.60
N SER A 39 -13.98 -1.88 -1.09
CA SER A 39 -14.72 -3.13 -0.96
C SER A 39 -13.74 -4.30 -0.83
N VAL A 40 -13.93 -5.12 0.20
CA VAL A 40 -13.18 -6.36 0.35
C VAL A 40 -13.80 -7.39 -0.60
N ILE A 41 -12.98 -7.95 -1.48
CA ILE A 41 -13.42 -8.98 -2.43
C ILE A 41 -13.33 -10.36 -1.79
N ASP A 42 -12.17 -10.68 -1.22
CA ASP A 42 -11.92 -11.90 -0.48
C ASP A 42 -10.73 -11.69 0.46
N GLU A 43 -10.21 -12.77 1.04
CA GLU A 43 -9.10 -12.68 1.98
C GLU A 43 -7.76 -12.24 1.35
N ASN A 44 -7.72 -12.18 0.01
CA ASN A 44 -6.50 -11.86 -0.73
C ASN A 44 -6.63 -10.64 -1.64
N ALA A 45 -7.79 -10.00 -1.70
CA ALA A 45 -8.00 -8.90 -2.65
C ALA A 45 -9.02 -7.89 -2.14
N PHE A 46 -8.81 -6.64 -2.52
CA PHE A 46 -9.76 -5.57 -2.26
C PHE A 46 -9.81 -4.61 -3.45
N LYS A 47 -10.93 -3.93 -3.57
CA LYS A 47 -11.17 -2.93 -4.60
C LYS A 47 -11.24 -1.56 -3.96
N PHE A 48 -10.65 -0.58 -4.60
CA PHE A 48 -10.75 0.81 -4.15
C PHE A 48 -10.70 1.77 -5.32
N ALA A 49 -11.16 2.99 -5.09
CA ALA A 49 -11.01 4.06 -6.06
C ALA A 49 -10.74 5.36 -5.32
N LEU A 50 -9.74 6.08 -5.78
CA LEU A 50 -9.49 7.45 -5.36
C LEU A 50 -10.40 8.36 -6.18
N LYS A 51 -10.83 9.47 -5.61
CA LYS A 51 -11.72 10.41 -6.29
C LYS A 51 -11.08 10.89 -7.60
N GLY A 52 -11.81 10.71 -8.70
CA GLY A 52 -11.32 11.08 -10.03
C GLY A 52 -10.44 10.03 -10.71
N MET A 53 -10.26 8.87 -10.08
CA MET A 53 -9.45 7.78 -10.62
C MET A 53 -10.33 6.56 -10.91
N PRO A 54 -9.91 5.68 -11.83
CA PRO A 54 -10.64 4.44 -12.06
C PRO A 54 -10.55 3.50 -10.87
N GLU A 55 -11.49 2.55 -10.78
CA GLU A 55 -11.45 1.52 -9.75
C GLU A 55 -10.24 0.60 -9.97
N ILE A 56 -9.60 0.24 -8.88
CA ILE A 56 -8.41 -0.61 -8.89
C ILE A 56 -8.66 -1.78 -7.95
N VAL A 57 -8.34 -2.99 -8.42
CA VAL A 57 -8.32 -4.18 -7.59
C VAL A 57 -6.88 -4.55 -7.31
N LEU A 58 -6.53 -4.60 -6.02
CA LEU A 58 -5.23 -5.06 -5.59
C LEU A 58 -5.35 -6.45 -4.97
N LYS A 59 -4.47 -7.34 -5.41
CA LYS A 59 -4.39 -8.71 -4.93
C LYS A 59 -3.04 -8.93 -4.26
N PHE A 60 -3.05 -9.61 -3.11
CA PHE A 60 -1.80 -10.04 -2.47
C PHE A 60 -1.13 -11.09 -3.34
N GLU A 61 0.08 -10.80 -3.79
CA GLU A 61 0.88 -11.72 -4.59
C GLU A 61 1.91 -12.45 -3.74
N GLU A 62 2.41 -11.80 -2.70
CA GLU A 62 3.41 -12.40 -1.81
C GLU A 62 3.23 -11.85 -0.41
N ARG A 63 3.32 -12.74 0.57
CA ARG A 63 3.42 -12.39 1.99
C ARG A 63 4.63 -13.12 2.56
N THR A 64 5.75 -12.42 2.70
CA THR A 64 6.96 -12.98 3.32
C THR A 64 7.01 -12.49 4.77
N PRO A 65 6.77 -13.38 5.74
CA PRO A 65 6.63 -12.98 7.14
C PRO A 65 7.76 -12.10 7.63
N ASN A 66 7.37 -10.99 8.22
CA ASN A 66 8.22 -10.00 8.88
C ASN A 66 9.21 -9.29 7.95
N GLU A 67 9.07 -9.46 6.62
CA GLU A 67 9.99 -8.85 5.65
C GLU A 67 9.29 -7.97 4.64
N ARG A 68 8.27 -8.51 3.94
CA ARG A 68 7.60 -7.75 2.88
C ARG A 68 6.26 -8.34 2.50
N ILE A 69 5.47 -7.49 1.87
CA ILE A 69 4.20 -7.87 1.25
C ILE A 69 4.19 -7.24 -0.13
N ILE A 70 3.79 -8.02 -1.14
CA ILE A 70 3.66 -7.52 -2.50
C ILE A 70 2.19 -7.62 -2.91
N LEU A 71 1.64 -6.48 -3.35
CA LEU A 71 0.30 -6.42 -3.93
C LEU A 71 0.44 -6.05 -5.40
N GLY A 72 -0.41 -6.64 -6.23
CA GLY A 72 -0.42 -6.36 -7.65
C GLY A 72 -1.79 -5.97 -8.15
N SER A 73 -1.81 -5.11 -9.16
CA SER A 73 -3.03 -4.76 -9.85
C SER A 73 -3.48 -5.94 -10.72
N THR A 74 -4.78 -6.26 -10.68
CA THR A 74 -5.35 -7.27 -11.57
C THR A 74 -5.74 -6.71 -12.93
N ASN A 75 -5.68 -5.40 -13.11
CA ASN A 75 -6.06 -4.73 -14.35
C ASN A 75 -4.88 -4.70 -15.32
N GLU A 76 -5.02 -5.39 -16.45
CA GLU A 76 -3.99 -5.45 -17.47
C GLU A 76 -3.71 -4.11 -18.14
N GLN A 77 -4.65 -3.18 -18.11
CA GLN A 77 -4.47 -1.83 -18.65
C GLN A 77 -3.66 -0.94 -17.72
N PHE A 78 -3.60 -1.28 -16.43
CA PHE A 78 -2.85 -0.56 -15.43
C PHE A 78 -2.00 -1.52 -14.60
N PRO A 79 -1.02 -2.18 -15.24
CA PRO A 79 -0.19 -3.16 -14.54
C PRO A 79 0.80 -2.48 -13.60
N PHE A 80 0.75 -2.84 -12.31
CA PHE A 80 1.72 -2.35 -11.35
C PHE A 80 1.82 -3.28 -10.14
N GLN A 81 2.88 -3.10 -9.38
CA GLN A 81 3.06 -3.74 -8.08
C GLN A 81 3.29 -2.68 -7.02
N LEU A 82 2.74 -2.91 -5.84
CA LEU A 82 2.99 -2.13 -4.65
C LEU A 82 3.68 -3.04 -3.64
N LYS A 83 4.92 -2.71 -3.30
CA LYS A 83 5.70 -3.47 -2.32
C LYS A 83 5.67 -2.75 -1.00
N VAL A 84 5.32 -3.49 0.04
CA VAL A 84 5.41 -3.03 1.42
C VAL A 84 6.66 -3.67 2.01
N ILE A 85 7.61 -2.85 2.43
CA ILE A 85 8.90 -3.32 2.93
C ILE A 85 8.99 -3.05 4.42
N ILE A 86 9.24 -4.10 5.19
CA ILE A 86 9.37 -4.03 6.64
C ILE A 86 10.85 -4.11 7.00
N GLY A 87 11.36 -3.05 7.58
CA GLY A 87 12.75 -2.94 8.01
C GLY A 87 12.84 -2.68 9.50
N GLY A 88 13.96 -2.10 9.91
CA GLY A 88 14.21 -1.79 11.32
C GLY A 88 14.69 -3.00 12.10
N THR A 89 14.44 -3.00 13.41
CA THR A 89 14.78 -4.11 14.31
C THR A 89 13.52 -4.94 14.58
N ASP A 90 13.70 -6.14 15.15
CA ASP A 90 12.57 -7.00 15.48
C ASP A 90 11.56 -6.32 16.43
N ALA A 91 12.07 -5.57 17.40
CA ALA A 91 11.24 -4.91 18.40
C ALA A 91 10.64 -3.61 17.90
N GLN A 92 11.36 -2.90 17.04
CA GLN A 92 10.90 -1.63 16.47
C GLN A 92 11.10 -1.64 14.96
N SER A 93 10.01 -1.86 14.27
CA SER A 93 10.00 -1.96 12.82
C SER A 93 10.09 -0.60 12.15
N ALA A 94 10.31 -0.64 10.85
CA ALA A 94 10.25 0.53 9.98
C ALA A 94 9.51 0.14 8.72
N LEU A 95 8.82 1.11 8.13
CA LEU A 95 7.95 0.89 6.98
C LEU A 95 8.40 1.74 5.81
N SER A 96 8.49 1.13 4.63
CA SER A 96 8.60 1.85 3.38
C SER A 96 7.73 1.19 2.33
N LEU A 97 7.28 1.98 1.36
CA LEU A 97 6.45 1.51 0.26
C LEU A 97 7.16 1.79 -1.05
N ASN A 98 7.03 0.87 -2.00
CA ASN A 98 7.61 1.02 -3.33
C ASN A 98 6.56 0.65 -4.37
N PHE A 99 6.28 1.58 -5.28
CA PHE A 99 5.37 1.39 -6.40
C PHE A 99 6.17 1.23 -7.67
N ASN A 100 5.87 0.23 -8.47
CA ASN A 100 6.52 -0.02 -9.75
C ASN A 100 5.46 -0.40 -10.79
N GLY A 101 5.36 0.40 -11.84
CA GLY A 101 4.42 0.15 -12.91
C GLY A 101 4.91 0.70 -14.24
N SER A 102 4.40 0.14 -15.33
CA SER A 102 4.71 0.57 -16.69
C SER A 102 3.49 1.24 -17.30
N PHE A 103 3.61 2.54 -17.55
CA PHE A 103 2.55 3.34 -18.16
C PHE A 103 3.15 4.22 -19.22
N ASN A 104 2.32 4.66 -20.20
CA ASN A 104 2.81 5.64 -21.15
C ASN A 104 3.08 6.99 -20.42
N PRO A 105 3.91 7.87 -20.99
CA PRO A 105 4.31 9.11 -20.30
C PRO A 105 3.15 10.01 -19.89
N MET A 106 2.09 10.06 -20.67
CA MET A 106 0.93 10.90 -20.37
C MET A 106 0.22 10.40 -19.11
N ILE A 107 -0.05 9.10 -19.03
CA ILE A 107 -0.69 8.48 -17.88
C ILE A 107 0.20 8.62 -16.64
N SER A 108 1.50 8.39 -16.79
CA SER A 108 2.47 8.53 -15.70
C SER A 108 2.42 9.93 -15.09
N MET A 109 2.34 10.96 -15.92
CA MET A 109 2.24 12.34 -15.44
C MET A 109 0.96 12.60 -14.66
N MET A 110 -0.16 12.02 -15.13
CA MET A 110 -1.46 12.22 -14.49
C MET A 110 -1.59 11.55 -13.13
N ILE A 111 -1.00 10.36 -12.96
CA ILE A 111 -1.22 9.55 -11.77
C ILE A 111 -0.12 9.69 -10.72
N LYS A 112 1.03 10.26 -11.06
CA LYS A 112 2.17 10.34 -10.15
C LYS A 112 1.85 11.04 -8.84
N SER A 113 1.23 12.22 -8.89
CA SER A 113 0.90 12.99 -7.70
C SER A 113 -0.16 12.30 -6.83
N PRO A 114 -1.31 11.86 -7.36
CA PRO A 114 -2.28 11.14 -6.54
C PRO A 114 -1.73 9.84 -5.96
N LEU A 115 -0.90 9.10 -6.71
CA LEU A 115 -0.29 7.88 -6.18
C LEU A 115 0.72 8.15 -5.09
N THR A 116 1.53 9.20 -5.23
CA THR A 116 2.49 9.60 -4.20
C THR A 116 1.75 9.94 -2.90
N SER A 117 0.69 10.73 -2.99
CA SER A 117 -0.14 11.08 -1.82
C SER A 117 -0.79 9.85 -1.21
N PHE A 118 -1.28 8.93 -2.04
CA PHE A 118 -1.87 7.68 -1.60
C PHE A 118 -0.88 6.86 -0.78
N MET A 119 0.33 6.67 -1.30
CA MET A 119 1.36 5.88 -0.63
C MET A 119 1.80 6.53 0.69
N GLU A 120 1.97 7.85 0.70
CA GLU A 120 2.32 8.55 1.92
C GLU A 120 1.22 8.47 2.97
N THR A 121 -0.03 8.50 2.55
CA THR A 121 -1.16 8.35 3.47
C THR A 121 -1.23 6.94 4.06
N LEU A 122 -1.02 5.90 3.23
CA LEU A 122 -0.95 4.52 3.72
C LEU A 122 0.12 4.40 4.80
N SER A 123 1.30 4.94 4.55
CA SER A 123 2.41 4.93 5.49
C SER A 123 2.06 5.67 6.78
N SER A 124 1.59 6.91 6.67
CA SER A 124 1.25 7.75 7.82
C SER A 124 0.16 7.16 8.70
N LYS A 125 -0.90 6.64 8.09
CA LYS A 125 -2.02 6.06 8.85
C LYS A 125 -1.62 4.75 9.52
N THR A 126 -0.74 3.97 8.90
CA THR A 126 -0.19 2.77 9.53
C THR A 126 0.63 3.15 10.77
N ILE A 127 1.47 4.16 10.65
CA ILE A 127 2.26 4.66 11.77
C ILE A 127 1.35 5.15 12.90
N GLN A 128 0.30 5.90 12.56
CA GLN A 128 -0.68 6.40 13.53
C GLN A 128 -1.41 5.27 14.23
N HIS A 129 -1.73 4.20 13.52
CA HIS A 129 -2.42 3.04 14.09
C HIS A 129 -1.63 2.44 15.27
N PHE A 130 -0.31 2.41 15.16
CA PHE A 130 0.57 1.84 16.19
C PHE A 130 1.12 2.89 17.16
N ALA A 131 0.78 4.15 16.99
CA ALA A 131 1.22 5.20 17.91
C ALA A 131 0.52 5.03 19.27
N ALA A 132 1.30 5.11 20.32
CA ALA A 132 0.77 4.94 21.67
C ALA A 132 0.09 6.23 22.16
#